data_0a08b5272f64d1ba472fd2fd9c57c1b1
#
_entry.id   0a08b5272f64d1ba472fd2fd9c57c1b1
#
_cell.length_a   1.000
_cell.length_b   1.000
_cell.length_c   1.000
_cell.angle_alpha   90.00
_cell.angle_beta   90.00
_cell.angle_gamma   90.00
#
_symmetry.space_group_name_H-M   'P 1'
#
loop_
_entity.id
_entity.type
_entity.pdbx_description
1 polymer ?
#
loop_
_entity_poly.entity_id
_entity_poly.type
_entity_poly.pdbx_seq_one_letter_code
_entity_poly.pdbx_strand_id
1 'polypeptide(L)'
;MVKNNKTAIKGLLVLGGVSTAAASVYTLSKKYAKKLLYRHHKQEDRPSILETKFNSQNIYIKNDQDIQLRGILIPKENPQMTVLISHPFGLQAKDMQLYVPYFEDHLPEAQILLIDACAHGQSDGYIRGFGIKDVNDLEIG
;
A
#
# COMPACT_ATOMS: atom_id res chain seq x y z
N MET A 1 38.62 55.25 4.18
CA MET A 1 37.83 54.42 5.10
C MET A 1 36.99 53.43 4.29
N VAL A 2 37.58 52.29 3.90
CA VAL A 2 36.94 51.22 3.15
C VAL A 2 37.04 49.97 4.02
N LYS A 3 36.09 49.81 4.95
CA LYS A 3 35.99 48.62 5.79
C LYS A 3 34.69 47.87 5.48
N ASN A 4 34.84 46.58 5.20
CA ASN A 4 33.88 45.49 5.41
C ASN A 4 32.79 45.18 4.36
N ASN A 5 33.11 45.23 3.07
CA ASN A 5 32.21 44.55 2.10
C ASN A 5 32.38 43.00 2.10
N LYS A 6 33.55 42.49 2.49
CA LYS A 6 33.85 41.04 2.45
C LYS A 6 33.03 40.22 3.46
N THR A 7 32.73 40.80 4.64
CA THR A 7 31.95 40.09 5.70
C THR A 7 30.46 40.07 5.36
N ALA A 8 29.93 41.14 4.82
CA ALA A 8 28.53 41.18 4.36
C ALA A 8 28.30 40.25 3.18
N ILE A 9 29.21 40.12 2.23
CA ILE A 9 29.12 39.21 1.09
C ILE A 9 29.20 37.75 1.56
N LYS A 10 30.09 37.43 2.52
CA LYS A 10 30.16 36.09 3.12
C LYS A 10 28.86 35.74 3.86
N GLY A 11 28.28 36.65 4.64
CA GLY A 11 27.00 36.43 5.33
C GLY A 11 25.85 36.20 4.34
N LEU A 12 25.81 36.98 3.25
CA LEU A 12 24.78 36.83 2.21
C LEU A 12 24.89 35.48 1.46
N LEU A 13 26.13 35.06 1.17
CA LEU A 13 26.40 33.74 0.55
C LEU A 13 26.04 32.58 1.47
N VAL A 14 26.28 32.69 2.77
CA VAL A 14 25.89 31.66 3.75
C VAL A 14 24.36 31.58 3.90
N LEU A 15 23.68 32.70 4.03
CA LEU A 15 22.22 32.75 4.10
C LEU A 15 21.56 32.25 2.81
N GLY A 16 22.10 32.62 1.65
CA GLY A 16 21.66 32.11 0.35
C GLY A 16 21.88 30.60 0.21
N GLY A 17 23.01 30.08 0.67
CA GLY A 17 23.29 28.63 0.67
C GLY A 17 22.37 27.83 1.58
N VAL A 18 22.06 28.32 2.75
CA VAL A 18 21.12 27.65 3.70
C VAL A 18 19.71 27.65 3.15
N SER A 19 19.25 28.75 2.54
CA SER A 19 17.89 28.81 1.96
C SER A 19 17.75 27.90 0.74
N THR A 20 18.75 27.76 -0.10
CA THR A 20 18.72 26.84 -1.24
C THR A 20 18.80 25.39 -0.81
N ALA A 21 19.60 25.05 0.19
CA ALA A 21 19.66 23.72 0.76
C ALA A 21 18.31 23.31 1.41
N ALA A 22 17.70 24.20 2.19
CA ALA A 22 16.39 23.96 2.79
C ALA A 22 15.29 23.76 1.74
N ALA A 23 15.27 24.58 0.69
CA ALA A 23 14.34 24.44 -0.43
C ALA A 23 14.54 23.11 -1.19
N SER A 24 15.79 22.68 -1.37
CA SER A 24 16.11 21.41 -2.01
C SER A 24 15.65 20.23 -1.17
N VAL A 25 15.89 20.24 0.14
CA VAL A 25 15.40 19.20 1.08
C VAL A 25 13.88 19.15 1.07
N TYR A 26 13.21 20.31 1.13
CA TYR A 26 11.75 20.37 1.08
C TYR A 26 11.18 19.81 -0.23
N THR A 27 11.73 20.16 -1.37
CA THR A 27 11.26 19.67 -2.69
C THR A 27 11.51 18.17 -2.85
N LEU A 28 12.66 17.68 -2.41
CA LEU A 28 12.97 16.24 -2.42
C LEU A 28 12.04 15.47 -1.48
N SER A 29 11.86 15.92 -0.25
CA SER A 29 10.95 15.26 0.71
C SER A 29 9.52 15.19 0.19
N LYS A 30 9.03 16.28 -0.42
CA LYS A 30 7.70 16.31 -1.05
C LYS A 30 7.59 15.36 -2.23
N LYS A 31 8.63 15.23 -3.06
CA LYS A 31 8.68 14.27 -4.17
C LYS A 31 8.65 12.82 -3.67
N TYR A 32 9.44 12.50 -2.63
CA TYR A 32 9.45 11.17 -2.03
C TYR A 32 8.13 10.84 -1.32
N ALA A 33 7.57 11.79 -0.56
CA ALA A 33 6.27 11.62 0.07
C ALA A 33 5.17 11.31 -0.96
N LYS A 34 5.13 12.03 -2.08
CA LYS A 34 4.20 11.73 -3.18
C LYS A 34 4.41 10.32 -3.74
N LYS A 35 5.65 9.90 -3.97
CA LYS A 35 5.95 8.55 -4.47
C LYS A 35 5.49 7.44 -3.53
N LEU A 36 5.56 7.66 -2.23
CA LEU A 36 5.08 6.71 -1.23
C LEU A 36 3.55 6.69 -1.13
N LEU A 37 2.93 7.87 -1.10
CA LEU A 37 1.48 8.02 -0.90
C LEU A 37 0.67 7.63 -2.13
N TYR A 38 1.14 7.98 -3.32
CA TYR A 38 0.36 7.79 -4.53
C TYR A 38 0.82 6.58 -5.33
N ARG A 39 -0.15 5.79 -5.79
CA ARG A 39 0.08 4.74 -6.76
C ARG A 39 -0.02 5.31 -8.18
N HIS A 40 0.95 5.02 -9.03
CA HIS A 40 0.95 5.45 -10.43
C HIS A 40 0.35 4.40 -11.37
N HIS A 41 0.51 3.11 -11.04
CA HIS A 41 0.01 1.99 -11.86
C HIS A 41 -0.45 0.85 -10.97
N LYS A 42 -1.42 0.04 -11.45
CA LYS A 42 -1.76 -1.25 -10.82
C LYS A 42 -0.54 -2.16 -10.80
N GLN A 43 -0.40 -2.96 -9.77
CA GLN A 43 0.66 -3.97 -9.71
C GLN A 43 0.36 -5.05 -10.76
N GLU A 44 1.41 -5.69 -11.27
CA GLU A 44 1.26 -6.80 -12.20
C GLU A 44 0.53 -7.97 -11.53
N ASP A 45 -0.49 -8.48 -12.20
CA ASP A 45 -1.23 -9.65 -11.71
C ASP A 45 -0.49 -10.93 -12.12
N ARG A 46 0.49 -11.31 -11.29
CA ARG A 46 1.35 -12.46 -11.54
C ARG A 46 0.60 -13.76 -11.31
N PRO A 47 0.94 -14.84 -12.05
CA PRO A 47 0.48 -16.18 -11.73
C PRO A 47 0.82 -16.57 -10.29
N SER A 48 -0.09 -17.27 -9.63
CA SER A 48 0.11 -17.74 -8.26
C SER A 48 -0.35 -19.19 -8.09
N ILE A 49 0.09 -19.83 -7.00
CA ILE A 49 -0.38 -21.17 -6.63
C ILE A 49 -1.85 -21.17 -6.19
N LEU A 50 -2.41 -20.00 -5.91
CA LEU A 50 -3.79 -19.86 -5.44
C LEU A 50 -4.78 -20.37 -6.47
N GLU A 51 -4.60 -20.03 -7.74
CA GLU A 51 -5.48 -20.46 -8.83
C GLU A 51 -5.30 -21.97 -9.15
N THR A 52 -4.07 -22.48 -9.04
CA THR A 52 -3.75 -23.85 -9.47
C THR A 52 -3.95 -24.91 -8.39
N LYS A 53 -3.75 -24.56 -7.11
CA LYS A 53 -3.81 -25.52 -5.98
C LYS A 53 -5.03 -25.36 -5.11
N PHE A 54 -5.60 -24.16 -4.99
CA PHE A 54 -6.60 -23.85 -3.97
C PHE A 54 -7.96 -23.44 -4.55
N ASN A 55 -8.15 -23.56 -5.88
CA ASN A 55 -9.40 -23.20 -6.56
C ASN A 55 -9.89 -21.78 -6.16
N SER A 56 -8.96 -20.84 -6.03
CA SER A 56 -9.26 -19.49 -5.59
C SER A 56 -10.10 -18.71 -6.60
N GLN A 57 -10.92 -17.80 -6.09
CA GLN A 57 -11.79 -16.94 -6.88
C GLN A 57 -11.49 -15.47 -6.58
N ASN A 58 -11.43 -14.64 -7.63
CA ASN A 58 -11.39 -13.19 -7.43
C ASN A 58 -12.80 -12.70 -7.10
N ILE A 59 -12.93 -11.99 -5.99
CA ILE A 59 -14.14 -11.29 -5.61
C ILE A 59 -13.87 -9.78 -5.61
N TYR A 60 -14.90 -9.00 -5.86
CA TYR A 60 -14.80 -7.55 -5.91
C TYR A 60 -15.95 -6.93 -5.11
N ILE A 61 -15.60 -5.97 -4.28
CA ILE A 61 -16.54 -5.22 -3.46
C ILE A 61 -16.22 -3.73 -3.57
N LYS A 62 -17.21 -2.87 -3.37
CA LYS A 62 -17.00 -1.43 -3.33
C LYS A 62 -17.03 -0.97 -1.89
N ASN A 63 -16.06 -0.14 -1.51
CA ASN A 63 -16.07 0.53 -0.22
C ASN A 63 -17.04 1.73 -0.19
N ASP A 64 -17.15 2.40 0.93
CA ASP A 64 -17.99 3.58 1.15
C ASP A 64 -17.67 4.78 0.22
N GLN A 65 -16.48 4.79 -0.39
CA GLN A 65 -16.03 5.79 -1.36
C GLN A 65 -16.21 5.33 -2.82
N ASP A 66 -16.99 4.27 -3.06
CA ASP A 66 -17.22 3.66 -4.39
C ASP A 66 -15.93 3.14 -5.07
N ILE A 67 -14.86 2.89 -4.27
CA ILE A 67 -13.61 2.32 -4.75
C ILE A 67 -13.76 0.80 -4.80
N GLN A 68 -13.46 0.20 -5.95
CA GLN A 68 -13.52 -1.26 -6.10
C GLN A 68 -12.27 -1.91 -5.50
N LEU A 69 -12.49 -2.75 -4.50
CA LEU A 69 -11.47 -3.55 -3.83
C LEU A 69 -11.51 -4.99 -4.34
N ARG A 70 -10.34 -5.62 -4.51
CA ARG A 70 -10.23 -7.04 -4.85
C ARG A 70 -9.91 -7.88 -3.63
N GLY A 71 -10.66 -8.97 -3.47
CA GLY A 71 -10.30 -10.09 -2.62
C GLY A 71 -9.99 -11.34 -3.45
N ILE A 72 -9.16 -12.22 -2.95
CA ILE A 72 -8.93 -13.57 -3.47
C ILE A 72 -9.49 -14.52 -2.42
N LEU A 73 -10.64 -15.10 -2.72
CA LEU A 73 -11.31 -16.05 -1.85
C LEU A 73 -10.86 -17.48 -2.18
N ILE A 74 -10.43 -18.21 -1.17
CA ILE A 74 -10.29 -19.66 -1.19
C ILE A 74 -11.53 -20.21 -0.49
N PRO A 75 -12.51 -20.68 -1.28
CA PRO A 75 -13.80 -21.07 -0.72
C PRO A 75 -13.71 -22.38 0.04
N LYS A 76 -14.59 -22.54 1.02
CA LYS A 76 -14.79 -23.78 1.75
C LYS A 76 -16.26 -24.15 1.72
N GLU A 77 -16.56 -25.42 1.66
CA GLU A 77 -17.94 -25.91 1.79
C GLU A 77 -18.40 -25.75 3.25
N ASN A 78 -19.50 -25.03 3.47
CA ASN A 78 -20.06 -24.72 4.79
C ASN A 78 -19.04 -24.13 5.78
N PRO A 79 -18.40 -22.98 5.47
CA PRO A 79 -17.35 -22.43 6.30
C PRO A 79 -17.89 -21.98 7.66
N GLN A 80 -17.18 -22.34 8.73
CA GLN A 80 -17.50 -21.93 10.10
C GLN A 80 -16.93 -20.56 10.42
N MET A 81 -15.89 -20.15 9.69
CA MET A 81 -15.20 -18.87 9.87
C MET A 81 -14.51 -18.44 8.58
N THR A 82 -14.10 -17.18 8.54
CA THR A 82 -13.26 -16.62 7.48
C THR A 82 -11.97 -16.13 8.07
N VAL A 83 -10.84 -16.64 7.57
CA VAL A 83 -9.51 -16.08 7.86
C VAL A 83 -9.23 -14.96 6.87
N LEU A 84 -9.13 -13.74 7.37
CA LEU A 84 -8.79 -12.57 6.56
C LEU A 84 -7.28 -12.32 6.62
N ILE A 85 -6.62 -12.29 5.46
CA ILE A 85 -5.19 -12.03 5.34
C ILE A 85 -4.97 -10.73 4.57
N SER A 86 -4.40 -9.74 5.23
CA SER A 86 -3.97 -8.48 4.64
C SER A 86 -2.47 -8.48 4.36
N HIS A 87 -2.05 -7.80 3.31
CA HIS A 87 -0.64 -7.68 2.93
C HIS A 87 0.02 -6.45 3.58
N PRO A 88 1.34 -6.47 3.83
CA PRO A 88 2.08 -5.29 4.26
C PRO A 88 2.23 -4.27 3.12
N PHE A 89 2.62 -3.05 3.49
CA PHE A 89 2.82 -1.95 2.54
C PHE A 89 3.72 -2.34 1.34
N GLY A 90 3.25 -2.02 0.15
CA GLY A 90 3.98 -2.26 -1.10
C GLY A 90 3.83 -3.65 -1.69
N LEU A 91 3.20 -4.58 -0.98
CA LEU A 91 2.85 -5.91 -1.47
C LEU A 91 1.39 -5.95 -1.95
N GLN A 92 0.91 -7.13 -2.34
CA GLN A 92 -0.45 -7.42 -2.78
C GLN A 92 -0.94 -8.76 -2.20
N ALA A 93 -2.24 -9.00 -2.30
CA ALA A 93 -2.87 -10.23 -1.79
C ALA A 93 -2.15 -11.51 -2.23
N LYS A 94 -1.76 -11.64 -3.49
CA LYS A 94 -1.04 -12.80 -4.02
C LYS A 94 0.30 -13.06 -3.34
N ASP A 95 0.96 -12.02 -2.82
CA ASP A 95 2.24 -12.19 -2.12
C ASP A 95 2.06 -12.93 -0.77
N MET A 96 0.81 -12.98 -0.27
CA MET A 96 0.45 -13.71 0.97
C MET A 96 0.16 -15.19 0.75
N GLN A 97 0.28 -15.71 -0.46
CA GLN A 97 -0.03 -17.10 -0.81
C GLN A 97 0.70 -18.15 0.03
N LEU A 98 1.86 -17.82 0.59
CA LEU A 98 2.66 -18.74 1.40
C LEU A 98 2.01 -19.07 2.76
N TYR A 99 1.09 -18.23 3.23
CA TYR A 99 0.37 -18.46 4.48
C TYR A 99 -0.83 -19.40 4.32
N VAL A 100 -1.34 -19.57 3.10
CA VAL A 100 -2.55 -20.34 2.83
C VAL A 100 -2.42 -21.81 3.27
N PRO A 101 -1.34 -22.54 2.93
CA PRO A 101 -1.21 -23.94 3.38
C PRO A 101 -1.28 -24.09 4.89
N TYR A 102 -0.70 -23.16 5.64
CA TYR A 102 -0.75 -23.19 7.09
C TYR A 102 -2.19 -23.15 7.62
N PHE A 103 -3.01 -22.25 7.10
CA PHE A 103 -4.40 -22.13 7.53
C PHE A 103 -5.29 -23.29 7.04
N GLU A 104 -5.04 -23.80 5.84
CA GLU A 104 -5.71 -25.00 5.34
C GLU A 104 -5.47 -26.23 6.25
N ASP A 105 -4.22 -26.36 6.77
CA ASP A 105 -3.85 -27.49 7.62
C ASP A 105 -4.38 -27.33 9.07
N HIS A 106 -4.41 -26.10 9.60
CA HIS A 106 -4.72 -25.86 11.01
C HIS A 106 -6.17 -25.43 11.27
N LEU A 107 -6.86 -24.91 10.26
CA LEU A 107 -8.23 -24.45 10.33
C LEU A 107 -9.03 -24.98 9.11
N PRO A 108 -9.22 -26.30 9.01
CA PRO A 108 -9.81 -26.93 7.82
C PRO A 108 -11.27 -26.49 7.56
N GLU A 109 -11.97 -25.96 8.56
CA GLU A 109 -13.32 -25.42 8.44
C GLU A 109 -13.38 -23.94 8.03
N ALA A 110 -12.23 -23.28 7.92
CA ALA A 110 -12.17 -21.89 7.54
C ALA A 110 -12.09 -21.71 6.02
N GLN A 111 -12.83 -20.76 5.49
CA GLN A 111 -12.48 -20.18 4.19
C GLN A 111 -11.42 -19.09 4.38
N ILE A 112 -10.62 -18.81 3.35
CA ILE A 112 -9.54 -17.85 3.44
C ILE A 112 -9.81 -16.72 2.45
N LEU A 113 -9.69 -15.48 2.91
CA LEU A 113 -9.82 -14.28 2.09
C LEU A 113 -8.55 -13.44 2.18
N LEU A 114 -7.82 -13.36 1.07
CA LEU A 114 -6.69 -12.46 0.93
C LEU A 114 -7.18 -11.18 0.26
N ILE A 115 -6.83 -10.02 0.79
CA ILE A 115 -7.32 -8.73 0.29
C ILE A 115 -6.21 -7.85 -0.26
N ASP A 116 -6.52 -7.15 -1.35
CA ASP A 116 -5.75 -6.02 -1.83
C ASP A 116 -6.35 -4.74 -1.21
N ALA A 117 -5.60 -4.09 -0.33
CA ALA A 117 -6.00 -2.78 0.20
C ALA A 117 -6.13 -1.73 -0.91
N CYS A 118 -6.83 -0.63 -0.64
CA CYS A 118 -6.96 0.49 -1.56
C CYS A 118 -5.57 0.93 -2.08
N ALA A 119 -5.46 1.20 -3.38
CA ALA A 119 -4.21 1.55 -4.06
C ALA A 119 -3.10 0.48 -4.00
N HIS A 120 -3.45 -0.80 -3.78
CA HIS A 120 -2.53 -1.95 -3.87
C HIS A 120 -3.09 -3.01 -4.81
N GLY A 121 -2.23 -3.92 -5.26
CA GLY A 121 -2.60 -5.04 -6.13
C GLY A 121 -3.51 -4.64 -7.28
N GLN A 122 -4.63 -5.32 -7.38
CA GLN A 122 -5.67 -5.07 -8.39
C GLN A 122 -6.84 -4.20 -7.88
N SER A 123 -6.86 -3.85 -6.58
CA SER A 123 -7.82 -2.88 -6.06
C SER A 123 -7.65 -1.51 -6.72
N ASP A 124 -8.73 -0.77 -6.84
CA ASP A 124 -8.69 0.61 -7.33
C ASP A 124 -8.15 1.58 -6.27
N GLY A 125 -8.16 2.86 -6.58
CA GLY A 125 -7.64 3.91 -5.71
C GLY A 125 -6.25 4.39 -6.08
N TYR A 126 -5.91 5.58 -5.59
CA TYR A 126 -4.65 6.26 -5.89
C TYR A 126 -3.82 6.56 -4.66
N ILE A 127 -4.45 6.60 -3.48
CA ILE A 127 -3.82 6.99 -2.23
C ILE A 127 -3.74 5.77 -1.32
N ARG A 128 -2.53 5.41 -0.94
CA ARG A 128 -2.27 4.33 0.01
C ARG A 128 -2.61 4.78 1.43
N GLY A 129 -3.36 3.95 2.14
CA GLY A 129 -3.98 4.30 3.43
C GLY A 129 -3.04 4.31 4.63
N PHE A 130 -1.92 3.57 4.58
CA PHE A 130 -0.99 3.38 5.70
C PHE A 130 -1.68 2.95 7.01
N GLY A 131 -2.68 2.08 6.90
CA GLY A 131 -3.47 1.60 8.02
C GLY A 131 -4.66 2.48 8.40
N ILE A 132 -4.55 3.80 8.35
CA ILE A 132 -5.63 4.71 8.80
C ILE A 132 -6.86 4.66 7.89
N LYS A 133 -6.67 4.60 6.57
CA LYS A 133 -7.77 4.47 5.60
C LYS A 133 -8.13 3.02 5.34
N ASP A 134 -7.18 2.12 5.50
CA ASP A 134 -7.37 0.70 5.22
C ASP A 134 -8.33 0.05 6.23
N VAL A 135 -8.50 0.62 7.43
CA VAL A 135 -9.51 0.18 8.41
C VAL A 135 -10.92 0.27 7.82
N ASN A 136 -11.24 1.37 7.15
CA ASN A 136 -12.56 1.56 6.52
C ASN A 136 -12.81 0.54 5.40
N ASP A 137 -11.75 0.07 4.71
CA ASP A 137 -11.87 -0.96 3.68
C ASP A 137 -12.22 -2.34 4.28
N LEU A 138 -11.96 -2.55 5.59
CA LEU A 138 -12.23 -3.79 6.31
C LEU A 138 -13.57 -3.78 7.06
N GLU A 139 -14.16 -2.61 7.31
CA GLU A 139 -15.43 -2.46 8.03
C GLU A 139 -16.67 -2.65 7.13
N ILE A 140 -16.47 -3.06 5.88
CA ILE A 140 -17.56 -3.34 4.96
C ILE A 140 -18.12 -4.73 5.30
N GLY A 141 -19.07 -4.76 6.21
CA GLY A 141 -19.80 -5.95 6.62
C GLY A 141 -21.22 -5.95 6.11
#